data_237a88af8e7da5dbb4e367840f21795a
#
_entry.id   237a88af8e7da5dbb4e367840f21795a
#
_cell.length_a   1.000
_cell.length_b   1.000
_cell.length_c   1.000
_cell.angle_alpha   90.00
_cell.angle_beta   90.00
_cell.angle_gamma   90.00
#
_symmetry.space_group_name_H-M   'P 1'
#
loop_
_entity.id
_entity.type
_entity.pdbx_description
1 polymer ?
#
loop_
_entity_poly.entity_id
_entity_poly.type
_entity_poly.pdbx_seq_one_letter_code
_entity_poly.pdbx_strand_id
1 'polypeptide(L)'
;SVKERLKREQSLSFLEFNYMILQSYDFLHLNKKYECDLQIGGSDQWGNIVLGMEIISKINKKNAFGLTTPLLTTSSGKKMGKTEQGAVWIDQNKFSSYDFYQYWRNVDDNDVEKLLLIFSDLDKEEIKKIVLEDINKAKKNLAYLVTTDCHSEESAKQAEEKAISIFEKNMSDNIDEIDFDIKSQIKIFEAITSKNLVSSKSEAKRLIEGGGIRLGDYQIKDINHTIT
;
A
#
# COMPACT_ATOMS: atom_id res chain seq x y z
N SER A 1 24.09 -12.86 -3.48
CA SER A 1 24.62 -13.71 -4.57
C SER A 1 24.59 -15.18 -4.16
N VAL A 2 24.66 -16.11 -5.13
CA VAL A 2 24.77 -17.57 -4.87
C VAL A 2 25.94 -17.86 -3.91
N LYS A 3 27.09 -17.22 -4.15
CA LYS A 3 28.30 -17.38 -3.32
C LYS A 3 28.09 -16.95 -1.85
N GLU A 4 27.29 -15.92 -1.62
CA GLU A 4 26.96 -15.47 -0.26
C GLU A 4 25.98 -16.42 0.44
N ARG A 5 24.96 -16.93 -0.27
CA ARG A 5 24.05 -17.95 0.26
C ARG A 5 24.79 -19.23 0.64
N LEU A 6 25.67 -19.70 -0.24
CA LEU A 6 26.51 -20.87 0.07
C LEU A 6 27.40 -20.64 1.30
N LYS A 7 27.97 -19.43 1.45
CA LYS A 7 28.76 -19.09 2.63
C LYS A 7 27.93 -19.04 3.93
N ARG A 8 26.63 -18.71 3.83
CA ARG A 8 25.70 -18.64 4.96
C ARG A 8 24.93 -19.94 5.18
N GLU A 9 25.30 -21.01 4.47
CA GLU A 9 24.60 -22.32 4.52
C GLU A 9 23.10 -22.23 4.23
N GLN A 10 22.70 -21.21 3.46
CA GLN A 10 21.29 -21.03 3.09
C GLN A 10 20.96 -21.90 1.88
N SER A 11 19.81 -22.58 1.92
CA SER A 11 19.33 -23.38 0.81
C SER A 11 19.16 -22.54 -0.46
N LEU A 12 19.56 -23.09 -1.59
CA LEU A 12 19.35 -22.51 -2.92
C LEU A 12 18.59 -23.54 -3.74
N SER A 13 17.37 -23.22 -4.12
CA SER A 13 16.62 -24.14 -4.99
C SER A 13 17.14 -24.10 -6.43
N PHE A 14 16.92 -25.19 -7.15
CA PHE A 14 17.25 -25.27 -8.58
C PHE A 14 16.55 -24.16 -9.38
N LEU A 15 15.30 -23.84 -9.03
CA LEU A 15 14.57 -22.76 -9.67
C LEU A 15 15.22 -21.39 -9.46
N GLU A 16 15.63 -21.08 -8.23
CA GLU A 16 16.32 -19.81 -7.92
C GLU A 16 17.67 -19.69 -8.63
N PHE A 17 18.38 -20.79 -8.79
CA PHE A 17 19.62 -20.81 -9.58
C PHE A 17 19.38 -20.57 -11.06
N ASN A 18 18.42 -21.30 -11.65
CA ASN A 18 18.09 -21.16 -13.07
C ASN A 18 17.48 -19.81 -13.43
N TYR A 19 16.75 -19.19 -12.51
CA TYR A 19 16.14 -17.87 -12.73
C TYR A 19 17.18 -16.83 -13.22
N MET A 20 18.35 -16.78 -12.59
CA MET A 20 19.42 -15.86 -13.00
C MET A 20 19.90 -16.13 -14.43
N ILE A 21 20.01 -17.39 -14.83
CA ILE A 21 20.42 -17.80 -16.17
C ILE A 21 19.37 -17.42 -17.20
N LEU A 22 18.10 -17.70 -16.91
CA LEU A 22 16.99 -17.38 -17.80
C LEU A 22 16.87 -15.87 -18.05
N GLN A 23 16.88 -15.05 -17.02
CA GLN A 23 16.84 -13.58 -17.16
C GLN A 23 18.05 -13.06 -17.95
N SER A 24 19.22 -13.61 -17.72
CA SER A 24 20.43 -13.20 -18.44
C SER A 24 20.36 -13.58 -19.93
N TYR A 25 19.79 -14.74 -20.25
CA TYR A 25 19.55 -15.18 -21.63
C TYR A 25 18.50 -14.32 -22.32
N ASP A 26 17.42 -13.93 -21.59
CA ASP A 26 16.41 -13.01 -22.12
C ASP A 26 17.03 -11.67 -22.52
N PHE A 27 17.91 -11.11 -21.68
CA PHE A 27 18.61 -9.87 -22.01
C PHE A 27 19.51 -10.04 -23.25
N LEU A 28 20.25 -11.15 -23.36
CA LEU A 28 21.01 -11.46 -24.56
C LEU A 28 20.12 -11.55 -25.81
N HIS A 29 18.96 -12.22 -25.70
CA HIS A 29 18.01 -12.36 -26.80
C HIS A 29 17.44 -10.98 -27.23
N LEU A 30 17.05 -10.15 -26.28
CA LEU A 30 16.56 -8.80 -26.54
C LEU A 30 17.65 -7.92 -27.19
N ASN A 31 18.88 -8.01 -26.69
CA ASN A 31 20.00 -7.29 -27.28
C ASN A 31 20.25 -7.73 -28.76
N LYS A 32 20.21 -9.03 -29.03
CA LYS A 32 20.45 -9.56 -30.40
C LYS A 32 19.31 -9.20 -31.34
N LYS A 33 18.05 -9.31 -30.90
CA LYS A 33 16.87 -9.20 -31.76
C LYS A 33 16.36 -7.77 -31.91
N TYR A 34 16.44 -6.98 -30.82
CA TYR A 34 15.84 -5.66 -30.75
C TYR A 34 16.85 -4.55 -30.43
N GLU A 35 18.13 -4.85 -30.41
CA GLU A 35 19.19 -3.90 -30.05
C GLU A 35 19.03 -3.28 -28.69
N CYS A 36 18.35 -3.98 -27.74
CA CYS A 36 18.16 -3.54 -26.37
C CYS A 36 19.50 -3.63 -25.63
N ASP A 37 20.09 -2.52 -25.27
CA ASP A 37 21.41 -2.43 -24.64
C ASP A 37 21.35 -1.96 -23.16
N LEU A 38 20.19 -1.57 -22.65
CA LEU A 38 19.97 -1.17 -21.27
C LEU A 38 18.93 -2.03 -20.57
N GLN A 39 19.26 -2.60 -19.41
CA GLN A 39 18.33 -3.25 -18.52
C GLN A 39 18.20 -2.47 -17.23
N ILE A 40 16.95 -2.15 -16.82
CA ILE A 40 16.63 -1.43 -15.58
C ILE A 40 15.92 -2.38 -14.62
N GLY A 41 16.21 -2.26 -13.31
CA GLY A 41 15.55 -3.06 -12.28
C GLY A 41 15.70 -2.51 -10.88
N GLY A 42 15.12 -3.19 -9.91
CA GLY A 42 15.41 -2.92 -8.50
C GLY A 42 16.82 -3.39 -8.11
N SER A 43 17.35 -2.89 -7.01
CA SER A 43 18.69 -3.24 -6.52
C SER A 43 18.85 -4.74 -6.23
N ASP A 44 17.76 -5.47 -5.99
CA ASP A 44 17.74 -6.93 -5.85
C ASP A 44 18.00 -7.66 -7.17
N GLN A 45 17.83 -7.00 -8.33
CA GLN A 45 18.06 -7.54 -9.68
C GLN A 45 19.49 -7.35 -10.19
N TRP A 46 20.34 -6.62 -9.46
CA TRP A 46 21.68 -6.27 -9.91
C TRP A 46 22.51 -7.48 -10.39
N GLY A 47 22.52 -8.57 -9.62
CA GLY A 47 23.26 -9.77 -9.97
C GLY A 47 22.83 -10.40 -11.31
N ASN A 48 21.52 -10.41 -11.58
CA ASN A 48 20.96 -10.95 -12.83
C ASN A 48 21.30 -10.06 -14.03
N ILE A 49 21.20 -8.73 -13.83
CA ILE A 49 21.52 -7.73 -14.86
C ILE A 49 22.99 -7.81 -15.26
N VAL A 50 23.90 -7.83 -14.27
CA VAL A 50 25.34 -7.93 -14.53
C VAL A 50 25.68 -9.21 -15.29
N LEU A 51 25.10 -10.35 -14.92
CA LEU A 51 25.31 -11.61 -15.64
C LEU A 51 24.85 -11.51 -17.11
N GLY A 52 23.72 -10.85 -17.36
CA GLY A 52 23.23 -10.57 -18.72
C GLY A 52 24.21 -9.71 -19.52
N MET A 53 24.72 -8.63 -18.92
CA MET A 53 25.75 -7.77 -19.55
C MET A 53 27.02 -8.56 -19.90
N GLU A 54 27.49 -9.44 -19.02
CA GLU A 54 28.65 -10.28 -19.25
C GLU A 54 28.43 -11.25 -20.42
N ILE A 55 27.25 -11.89 -20.50
CA ILE A 55 26.89 -12.81 -21.58
C ILE A 55 26.83 -12.07 -22.92
N ILE A 56 26.22 -10.88 -22.95
CA ILE A 56 26.16 -10.04 -24.16
C ILE A 56 27.59 -9.69 -24.64
N SER A 57 28.43 -9.24 -23.72
CA SER A 57 29.82 -8.91 -24.05
C SER A 57 30.59 -10.09 -24.59
N LYS A 58 30.42 -11.30 -24.05
CA LYS A 58 31.11 -12.50 -24.47
C LYS A 58 30.61 -13.03 -25.82
N ILE A 59 29.30 -13.02 -26.05
CA ILE A 59 28.67 -13.64 -27.24
C ILE A 59 28.55 -12.64 -28.40
N ASN A 60 27.93 -11.48 -28.16
CA ASN A 60 27.66 -10.48 -29.18
C ASN A 60 28.83 -9.51 -29.41
N LYS A 61 29.85 -9.52 -28.53
CA LYS A 61 30.95 -8.55 -28.53
C LYS A 61 30.50 -7.10 -28.52
N LYS A 62 29.33 -6.85 -27.89
CA LYS A 62 28.73 -5.52 -27.69
C LYS A 62 28.76 -5.13 -26.21
N ASN A 63 28.71 -3.83 -25.95
CA ASN A 63 28.50 -3.32 -24.60
C ASN A 63 26.99 -3.31 -24.29
N ALA A 64 26.65 -3.67 -23.06
CA ALA A 64 25.32 -3.49 -22.51
C ALA A 64 25.43 -2.80 -21.14
N PHE A 65 24.34 -2.16 -20.71
CA PHE A 65 24.29 -1.32 -19.53
C PHE A 65 23.24 -1.83 -18.56
N GLY A 66 23.47 -1.61 -17.28
CA GLY A 66 22.52 -1.90 -16.21
C GLY A 66 22.29 -0.68 -15.33
N LEU A 67 21.04 -0.42 -14.99
CA LEU A 67 20.66 0.60 -14.03
C LEU A 67 19.77 -0.03 -12.95
N THR A 68 20.10 0.23 -11.68
CA THR A 68 19.24 -0.21 -10.60
C THR A 68 18.84 0.94 -9.70
N THR A 69 17.59 0.87 -9.20
CA THR A 69 17.06 1.79 -8.21
C THR A 69 16.92 1.08 -6.87
N PRO A 70 17.00 1.81 -5.74
CA PRO A 70 16.63 1.27 -4.43
C PRO A 70 15.22 0.66 -4.46
N LEU A 71 15.01 -0.39 -3.67
CA LEU A 71 13.67 -0.97 -3.53
C LEU A 71 12.74 0.00 -2.82
N LEU A 72 11.51 0.11 -3.30
CA LEU A 72 10.46 0.86 -2.62
C LEU A 72 9.98 0.04 -1.42
N THR A 73 10.33 0.53 -0.24
CA THR A 73 9.95 -0.07 1.04
C THR A 73 9.12 0.92 1.85
N THR A 74 8.25 0.41 2.71
CA THR A 74 7.56 1.21 3.72
C THR A 74 8.55 1.66 4.80
N SER A 75 8.16 2.63 5.63
CA SER A 75 8.89 3.08 6.82
C SER A 75 9.23 1.93 7.78
N SER A 76 8.39 0.88 7.80
CA SER A 76 8.65 -0.36 8.56
C SER A 76 9.63 -1.33 7.90
N GLY A 77 10.20 -0.99 6.73
CA GLY A 77 11.16 -1.82 5.99
C GLY A 77 10.54 -2.96 5.16
N LYS A 78 9.22 -3.09 5.12
CA LYS A 78 8.53 -4.08 4.28
C LYS A 78 8.49 -3.61 2.83
N LYS A 79 8.54 -4.55 1.86
CA LYS A 79 8.33 -4.22 0.44
C LYS A 79 6.92 -3.65 0.24
N MET A 80 6.81 -2.53 -0.47
CA MET A 80 5.53 -1.91 -0.80
C MET A 80 4.76 -2.73 -1.84
N GLY A 81 3.42 -2.56 -1.89
CA GLY A 81 2.55 -3.26 -2.84
C GLY A 81 2.05 -4.64 -2.38
N LYS A 82 2.35 -5.04 -1.12
CA LYS A 82 1.78 -6.22 -0.48
C LYS A 82 1.14 -5.83 0.85
N THR A 83 -0.11 -6.21 1.03
CA THR A 83 -0.85 -6.09 2.30
C THR A 83 -0.99 -7.47 2.94
N GLU A 84 -1.51 -7.54 4.15
CA GLU A 84 -1.88 -8.80 4.79
C GLU A 84 -2.98 -9.57 4.02
N GLN A 85 -3.78 -8.85 3.23
CA GLN A 85 -4.84 -9.37 2.39
C GLN A 85 -4.36 -9.76 0.98
N GLY A 86 -3.09 -9.55 0.64
CA GLY A 86 -2.51 -9.90 -0.66
C GLY A 86 -1.84 -8.74 -1.40
N ALA A 87 -1.73 -8.87 -2.71
CA ALA A 87 -1.12 -7.86 -3.56
C ALA A 87 -2.09 -6.70 -3.85
N VAL A 88 -1.56 -5.48 -3.87
CA VAL A 88 -2.27 -4.30 -4.37
C VAL A 88 -2.19 -4.33 -5.91
N TRP A 89 -3.29 -4.68 -6.55
CA TRP A 89 -3.35 -4.80 -8.00
C TRP A 89 -3.68 -3.46 -8.65
N ILE A 90 -3.03 -3.18 -9.77
CA ILE A 90 -3.37 -2.04 -10.63
C ILE A 90 -4.66 -2.31 -11.42
N ASP A 91 -4.95 -3.58 -11.71
CA ASP A 91 -6.16 -4.00 -12.44
C ASP A 91 -7.42 -3.76 -11.60
N GLN A 92 -8.30 -2.87 -12.08
CA GLN A 92 -9.56 -2.50 -11.42
C GLN A 92 -10.53 -3.67 -11.19
N ASN A 93 -10.42 -4.74 -11.99
CA ASN A 93 -11.26 -5.93 -11.82
C ASN A 93 -10.81 -6.80 -10.64
N LYS A 94 -9.55 -6.65 -10.20
CA LYS A 94 -8.98 -7.38 -9.06
C LYS A 94 -8.92 -6.55 -7.79
N PHE A 95 -8.83 -5.23 -7.93
CA PHE A 95 -8.75 -4.31 -6.82
C PHE A 95 -9.43 -3.01 -7.23
N SER A 96 -10.59 -2.70 -6.64
CA SER A 96 -11.40 -1.57 -7.08
C SER A 96 -10.66 -0.23 -6.97
N SER A 97 -11.03 0.76 -7.79
CA SER A 97 -10.42 2.10 -7.73
C SER A 97 -10.59 2.74 -6.36
N TYR A 98 -11.69 2.45 -5.66
CA TYR A 98 -11.92 2.91 -4.30
C TYR A 98 -10.94 2.27 -3.31
N ASP A 99 -10.76 0.94 -3.36
CA ASP A 99 -9.81 0.25 -2.47
C ASP A 99 -8.37 0.65 -2.78
N PHE A 100 -8.05 0.86 -4.06
CA PHE A 100 -6.75 1.36 -4.51
C PHE A 100 -6.48 2.77 -3.96
N TYR A 101 -7.45 3.68 -4.07
CA TYR A 101 -7.39 5.02 -3.49
C TYR A 101 -7.20 4.95 -1.95
N GLN A 102 -7.98 4.10 -1.27
CA GLN A 102 -7.88 3.93 0.17
C GLN A 102 -6.53 3.36 0.61
N TYR A 103 -5.94 2.46 -0.15
CA TYR A 103 -4.59 1.96 0.13
C TYR A 103 -3.57 3.11 0.18
N TRP A 104 -3.58 4.00 -0.80
CA TRP A 104 -2.68 5.14 -0.86
C TRP A 104 -3.00 6.21 0.19
N ARG A 105 -4.26 6.41 0.50
CA ARG A 105 -4.69 7.33 1.56
C ARG A 105 -4.27 6.87 2.96
N ASN A 106 -4.10 5.56 3.17
CA ASN A 106 -3.78 4.95 4.47
C ASN A 106 -2.30 4.58 4.62
N VAL A 107 -1.41 5.07 3.75
CA VAL A 107 0.04 4.91 3.92
C VAL A 107 0.52 5.58 5.21
N ASP A 108 1.63 5.10 5.77
CA ASP A 108 2.23 5.71 6.95
C ASP A 108 2.66 7.16 6.68
N ASP A 109 2.50 8.04 7.68
CA ASP A 109 2.83 9.46 7.55
C ASP A 109 4.29 9.68 7.15
N ASN A 110 5.20 8.83 7.65
CA ASN A 110 6.62 8.88 7.34
C ASN A 110 6.96 8.50 5.88
N ASP A 111 6.03 7.86 5.18
CA ASP A 111 6.22 7.46 3.79
C ASP A 111 5.70 8.52 2.79
N VAL A 112 4.83 9.43 3.23
CA VAL A 112 4.11 10.37 2.35
C VAL A 112 5.04 11.25 1.54
N GLU A 113 6.04 11.89 2.17
CA GLU A 113 7.00 12.77 1.47
C GLU A 113 7.73 11.99 0.37
N LYS A 114 8.26 10.82 0.71
CA LYS A 114 8.97 9.96 -0.23
C LYS A 114 8.09 9.50 -1.40
N LEU A 115 6.83 9.16 -1.12
CA LEU A 115 5.89 8.70 -2.15
C LEU A 115 5.47 9.84 -3.07
N LEU A 116 5.23 11.04 -2.54
CA LEU A 116 4.97 12.22 -3.35
C LEU A 116 6.16 12.59 -4.24
N LEU A 117 7.41 12.45 -3.76
CA LEU A 117 8.61 12.65 -4.57
C LEU A 117 8.72 11.67 -5.75
N ILE A 118 8.14 10.49 -5.64
CA ILE A 118 8.18 9.46 -6.68
C ILE A 118 7.02 9.60 -7.67
N PHE A 119 5.82 9.94 -7.18
CA PHE A 119 4.57 9.86 -7.93
C PHE A 119 3.98 11.22 -8.31
N SER A 120 4.63 12.34 -7.98
CA SER A 120 4.16 13.67 -8.40
C SER A 120 5.26 14.45 -9.13
N ASP A 121 4.85 15.43 -9.90
CA ASP A 121 5.74 16.40 -10.55
C ASP A 121 6.07 17.61 -9.66
N LEU A 122 5.65 17.58 -8.39
CA LEU A 122 5.92 18.64 -7.43
C LEU A 122 7.39 18.67 -7.03
N ASP A 123 7.93 19.86 -6.81
CA ASP A 123 9.28 19.98 -6.31
C ASP A 123 9.39 19.61 -4.81
N LYS A 124 10.61 19.34 -4.37
CA LYS A 124 10.86 18.86 -3.00
C LYS A 124 10.42 19.86 -1.92
N GLU A 125 10.51 21.14 -2.18
CA GLU A 125 10.15 22.17 -1.20
C GLU A 125 8.64 22.34 -1.10
N GLU A 126 7.92 22.21 -2.23
CA GLU A 126 6.46 22.19 -2.26
C GLU A 126 5.92 20.98 -1.51
N ILE A 127 6.49 19.78 -1.76
CA ILE A 127 6.09 18.56 -1.05
C ILE A 127 6.27 18.70 0.45
N LYS A 128 7.43 19.18 0.90
CA LYS A 128 7.69 19.40 2.32
C LYS A 128 6.68 20.36 2.94
N LYS A 129 6.36 21.44 2.24
CA LYS A 129 5.40 22.42 2.70
C LYS A 129 4.01 21.79 2.89
N ILE A 130 3.51 21.06 1.89
CA ILE A 130 2.20 20.38 1.94
C ILE A 130 2.17 19.37 3.09
N VAL A 131 3.22 18.57 3.25
CA VAL A 131 3.31 17.54 4.30
C VAL A 131 3.32 18.18 5.70
N LEU A 132 4.03 19.30 5.89
CA LEU A 132 4.12 20.00 7.17
C LEU A 132 2.83 20.77 7.52
N GLU A 133 2.13 21.32 6.52
CA GLU A 133 0.90 22.05 6.72
C GLU A 133 -0.28 21.12 7.05
N ASP A 134 -0.46 20.03 6.30
CA ASP A 134 -1.57 19.09 6.49
C ASP A 134 -1.23 17.72 5.88
N ILE A 135 -0.80 16.79 6.72
CA ILE A 135 -0.48 15.41 6.31
C ILE A 135 -1.67 14.68 5.69
N ASN A 136 -2.90 14.94 6.17
CA ASN A 136 -4.09 14.31 5.62
C ASN A 136 -4.40 14.80 4.21
N LYS A 137 -4.19 16.10 3.95
CA LYS A 137 -4.29 16.69 2.62
C LYS A 137 -3.21 16.13 1.70
N ALA A 138 -1.97 15.99 2.18
CA ALA A 138 -0.88 15.35 1.44
C ALA A 138 -1.22 13.91 1.03
N LYS A 139 -1.80 13.12 1.94
CA LYS A 139 -2.27 11.76 1.67
C LYS A 139 -3.42 11.72 0.67
N LYS A 140 -4.38 12.65 0.76
CA LYS A 140 -5.47 12.78 -0.23
C LYS A 140 -4.89 13.05 -1.63
N ASN A 141 -3.98 14.00 -1.74
CA ASN A 141 -3.31 14.33 -2.98
C ASN A 141 -2.55 13.12 -3.56
N LEU A 142 -1.76 12.43 -2.74
CA LEU A 142 -1.04 11.23 -3.16
C LEU A 142 -2.00 10.16 -3.70
N ALA A 143 -3.06 9.85 -2.96
CA ALA A 143 -4.04 8.85 -3.36
C ALA A 143 -4.75 9.23 -4.67
N TYR A 144 -5.11 10.51 -4.82
CA TYR A 144 -5.73 11.01 -6.04
C TYR A 144 -4.79 10.89 -7.24
N LEU A 145 -3.55 11.37 -7.12
CA LEU A 145 -2.55 11.32 -8.19
C LEU A 145 -2.28 9.89 -8.66
N VAL A 146 -1.95 8.99 -7.74
CA VAL A 146 -1.62 7.61 -8.11
C VAL A 146 -2.82 6.86 -8.67
N THR A 147 -4.03 7.13 -8.18
CA THR A 147 -5.25 6.53 -8.75
C THR A 147 -5.54 7.08 -10.14
N THR A 148 -5.31 8.37 -10.38
CA THR A 148 -5.42 8.98 -11.71
C THR A 148 -4.47 8.32 -12.70
N ASP A 149 -3.20 8.17 -12.34
CA ASP A 149 -2.17 7.60 -13.21
C ASP A 149 -2.44 6.13 -13.56
N CYS A 150 -2.93 5.36 -12.60
CA CYS A 150 -3.12 3.91 -12.79
C CYS A 150 -4.49 3.57 -13.39
N HIS A 151 -5.51 4.33 -13.10
CA HIS A 151 -6.89 4.02 -13.51
C HIS A 151 -7.47 5.08 -14.45
N SER A 152 -7.83 6.26 -13.95
CA SER A 152 -8.22 7.45 -14.69
C SER A 152 -8.56 8.58 -13.70
N GLU A 153 -8.60 9.81 -14.18
CA GLU A 153 -9.04 10.96 -13.39
C GLU A 153 -10.49 10.80 -12.90
N GLU A 154 -11.37 10.30 -13.75
CA GLU A 154 -12.76 10.05 -13.37
C GLU A 154 -12.88 9.01 -12.25
N SER A 155 -12.14 7.91 -12.34
CA SER A 155 -12.09 6.87 -11.31
C SER A 155 -11.53 7.39 -9.99
N ALA A 156 -10.51 8.24 -10.03
CA ALA A 156 -9.92 8.87 -8.86
C ALA A 156 -10.92 9.81 -8.17
N LYS A 157 -11.63 10.63 -8.96
CA LYS A 157 -12.66 11.54 -8.47
C LYS A 157 -13.82 10.80 -7.80
N GLN A 158 -14.34 9.76 -8.44
CA GLN A 158 -15.40 8.92 -7.87
C GLN A 158 -14.95 8.24 -6.57
N ALA A 159 -13.70 7.76 -6.52
CA ALA A 159 -13.13 7.14 -5.32
C ALA A 159 -12.98 8.16 -4.18
N GLU A 160 -12.55 9.38 -4.47
CA GLU A 160 -12.45 10.47 -3.51
C GLU A 160 -13.83 10.90 -3.00
N GLU A 161 -14.80 11.13 -3.88
CA GLU A 161 -16.19 11.48 -3.50
C GLU A 161 -16.81 10.41 -2.61
N LYS A 162 -16.62 9.14 -2.95
CA LYS A 162 -17.06 8.01 -2.13
C LYS A 162 -16.37 8.00 -0.76
N ALA A 163 -15.05 8.28 -0.72
CA ALA A 163 -14.31 8.37 0.53
C ALA A 163 -14.83 9.52 1.41
N ILE A 164 -15.10 10.68 0.82
CA ILE A 164 -15.69 11.84 1.51
C ILE A 164 -17.09 11.49 2.04
N SER A 165 -17.94 10.88 1.21
CA SER A 165 -19.30 10.50 1.62
C SER A 165 -19.31 9.50 2.79
N ILE A 166 -18.32 8.61 2.82
CA ILE A 166 -18.19 7.61 3.89
C ILE A 166 -17.58 8.21 5.18
N PHE A 167 -16.63 9.14 5.07
CA PHE A 167 -15.86 9.60 6.24
C PHE A 167 -16.16 11.02 6.72
N GLU A 168 -16.60 11.94 5.84
CA GLU A 168 -16.78 13.37 6.18
C GLU A 168 -18.25 13.78 6.34
N LYS A 169 -19.18 13.10 5.67
CA LYS A 169 -20.60 13.27 6.00
C LYS A 169 -20.91 12.38 7.19
N ASN A 170 -21.31 12.99 8.30
CA ASN A 170 -21.95 12.29 9.42
C ASN A 170 -23.13 11.47 8.86
N MET A 171 -22.91 10.24 8.63
CA MET A 171 -23.49 9.29 7.75
C MET A 171 -24.80 8.78 8.27
N SER A 172 -25.87 9.45 7.92
CA SER A 172 -27.20 8.89 8.09
C SER A 172 -27.61 7.89 6.99
N ASP A 173 -26.98 7.94 5.80
CA ASP A 173 -27.58 7.27 4.63
C ASP A 173 -27.02 5.89 4.27
N ASN A 174 -25.96 5.40 4.94
CA ASN A 174 -25.38 4.06 4.65
C ASN A 174 -24.83 3.35 5.90
N ILE A 175 -25.35 3.65 7.08
CA ILE A 175 -25.09 2.88 8.31
C ILE A 175 -26.29 1.97 8.51
N ASP A 176 -26.05 0.70 8.80
CA ASP A 176 -27.09 -0.19 9.30
C ASP A 176 -27.62 0.39 10.61
N GLU A 177 -28.78 1.05 10.57
CA GLU A 177 -29.48 1.52 11.75
C GLU A 177 -30.09 0.33 12.46
N ILE A 178 -29.74 0.15 13.72
CA ILE A 178 -30.31 -0.90 14.56
C ILE A 178 -31.07 -0.21 15.71
N ASP A 179 -32.38 -0.35 15.69
CA ASP A 179 -33.22 0.11 16.79
C ASP A 179 -32.87 -0.62 18.09
N PHE A 180 -32.64 0.15 19.14
CA PHE A 180 -32.26 -0.36 20.42
C PHE A 180 -33.25 0.07 21.50
N ASP A 181 -34.11 -0.85 21.91
CA ASP A 181 -35.10 -0.61 22.98
C ASP A 181 -34.40 -0.72 24.33
N ILE A 182 -34.04 0.42 24.95
CA ILE A 182 -33.42 0.47 26.26
C ILE A 182 -34.52 0.51 27.30
N LYS A 183 -34.80 -0.65 27.92
CA LYS A 183 -35.78 -0.74 29.01
C LYS A 183 -35.21 -0.44 30.41
N SER A 184 -33.90 -0.37 30.54
CA SER A 184 -33.14 -0.11 31.75
C SER A 184 -31.75 0.39 31.43
N GLN A 185 -31.10 1.03 32.39
CA GLN A 185 -29.71 1.46 32.26
C GLN A 185 -28.81 0.27 31.88
N ILE A 186 -28.09 0.39 30.76
CA ILE A 186 -27.19 -0.66 30.24
C ILE A 186 -25.80 -0.09 29.93
N LYS A 187 -24.76 -0.86 30.15
CA LYS A 187 -23.39 -0.48 29.74
C LYS A 187 -23.25 -0.52 28.23
N ILE A 188 -22.59 0.48 27.65
CA ILE A 188 -22.47 0.62 26.21
C ILE A 188 -21.81 -0.62 25.53
N PHE A 189 -20.80 -1.25 26.16
CA PHE A 189 -20.20 -2.47 25.62
C PHE A 189 -21.16 -3.67 25.61
N GLU A 190 -22.12 -3.72 26.53
CA GLU A 190 -23.15 -4.77 26.55
C GLU A 190 -24.20 -4.51 25.48
N ALA A 191 -24.58 -3.24 25.28
CA ALA A 191 -25.51 -2.83 24.25
C ALA A 191 -25.01 -3.25 22.85
N ILE A 192 -23.81 -2.85 22.49
CA ILE A 192 -23.23 -3.16 21.16
C ILE A 192 -22.95 -4.65 20.95
N THR A 193 -22.64 -5.40 22.03
CA THR A 193 -22.44 -6.85 21.93
C THR A 193 -23.77 -7.59 21.78
N SER A 194 -24.81 -7.16 22.47
CA SER A 194 -26.14 -7.81 22.43
C SER A 194 -26.80 -7.75 21.04
N LYS A 195 -26.42 -6.76 20.24
CA LYS A 195 -26.91 -6.56 18.86
C LYS A 195 -25.97 -7.09 17.79
N ASN A 196 -24.94 -7.87 18.16
CA ASN A 196 -23.93 -8.43 17.26
C ASN A 196 -23.19 -7.36 16.42
N LEU A 197 -23.11 -6.11 16.90
CA LEU A 197 -22.30 -5.07 16.27
C LEU A 197 -20.81 -5.32 16.42
N VAL A 198 -20.45 -6.18 17.36
CA VAL A 198 -19.10 -6.68 17.60
C VAL A 198 -19.16 -8.17 17.94
N SER A 199 -18.10 -8.90 17.65
CA SER A 199 -18.06 -10.37 17.82
C SER A 199 -17.91 -10.79 19.29
N SER A 200 -17.44 -9.90 20.18
CA SER A 200 -17.22 -10.22 21.60
C SER A 200 -17.19 -8.99 22.50
N LYS A 201 -17.45 -9.19 23.82
CA LYS A 201 -17.30 -8.15 24.84
C LYS A 201 -15.88 -7.59 24.94
N SER A 202 -14.86 -8.41 24.65
CA SER A 202 -13.47 -7.98 24.65
C SER A 202 -13.15 -7.05 23.48
N GLU A 203 -13.73 -7.29 22.33
CA GLU A 203 -13.63 -6.43 21.15
C GLU A 203 -14.34 -5.10 21.40
N ALA A 204 -15.57 -5.13 21.96
CA ALA A 204 -16.31 -3.96 22.34
C ALA A 204 -15.50 -3.03 23.26
N LYS A 205 -14.85 -3.59 24.29
CA LYS A 205 -14.00 -2.83 25.22
C LYS A 205 -12.81 -2.18 24.50
N ARG A 206 -12.11 -2.92 23.65
CA ARG A 206 -10.98 -2.37 22.86
C ARG A 206 -11.43 -1.23 21.94
N LEU A 207 -12.59 -1.36 21.30
CA LEU A 207 -13.14 -0.29 20.46
C LEU A 207 -13.47 0.97 21.27
N ILE A 208 -14.02 0.82 22.48
CA ILE A 208 -14.29 1.95 23.37
C ILE A 208 -12.98 2.64 23.78
N GLU A 209 -11.99 1.88 24.26
CA GLU A 209 -10.68 2.39 24.67
C GLU A 209 -9.94 3.08 23.52
N GLY A 210 -10.05 2.52 22.30
CA GLY A 210 -9.52 3.09 21.07
C GLY A 210 -10.28 4.30 20.53
N GLY A 211 -11.42 4.66 21.18
CA GLY A 211 -12.25 5.79 20.76
C GLY A 211 -13.10 5.52 19.50
N GLY A 212 -13.32 4.25 19.15
CA GLY A 212 -14.14 3.82 18.01
C GLY A 212 -15.64 3.95 18.23
N ILE A 213 -16.10 4.33 19.44
CA ILE A 213 -17.52 4.47 19.79
C ILE A 213 -17.86 5.93 20.05
N ARG A 214 -18.96 6.38 19.45
CA ARG A 214 -19.53 7.72 19.69
C ARG A 214 -20.98 7.62 20.13
N LEU A 215 -21.40 8.54 20.96
CA LEU A 215 -22.80 8.77 21.33
C LEU A 215 -23.17 10.19 20.89
N GLY A 216 -23.84 10.31 19.75
CA GLY A 216 -23.96 11.60 19.07
C GLY A 216 -22.58 12.16 18.72
N ASP A 217 -22.31 13.40 19.12
CA ASP A 217 -21.01 14.06 18.88
C ASP A 217 -19.92 13.70 19.89
N TYR A 218 -20.24 12.95 20.93
CA TYR A 218 -19.32 12.62 22.02
C TYR A 218 -18.63 11.28 21.79
N GLN A 219 -17.30 11.27 21.77
CA GLN A 219 -16.49 10.05 21.75
C GLN A 219 -16.47 9.40 23.14
N ILE A 220 -16.89 8.15 23.23
CA ILE A 220 -16.89 7.38 24.48
C ILE A 220 -15.56 6.65 24.62
N LYS A 221 -14.86 6.89 25.74
CA LYS A 221 -13.60 6.21 26.11
C LYS A 221 -13.71 5.44 27.41
N ASP A 222 -14.77 5.67 28.20
CA ASP A 222 -15.00 4.95 29.44
C ASP A 222 -15.79 3.66 29.19
N ILE A 223 -15.16 2.51 29.48
CA ILE A 223 -15.77 1.18 29.35
C ILE A 223 -17.05 1.05 30.19
N ASN A 224 -17.12 1.76 31.32
CA ASN A 224 -18.26 1.71 32.21
C ASN A 224 -19.37 2.72 31.89
N HIS A 225 -19.20 3.44 30.75
CA HIS A 225 -20.24 4.37 30.31
C HIS A 225 -21.58 3.66 30.12
N THR A 226 -22.64 4.24 30.73
CA THR A 226 -24.00 3.69 30.69
C THR A 226 -24.89 4.58 29.85
N ILE A 227 -25.79 3.96 29.12
CA ILE A 227 -26.84 4.59 28.31
C ILE A 227 -28.21 4.28 28.97
N THR A 228 -29.11 5.25 28.93
CA THR A 228 -30.46 5.16 29.50
C THR A 228 -31.50 5.46 28.46
#